data_aed28a6dcd65ad1b951ff6a5714194bd
#
_entry.id   aed28a6dcd65ad1b951ff6a5714194bd
#
_cell.length_a   1.000
_cell.length_b   1.000
_cell.length_c   1.000
_cell.angle_alpha   90.00
_cell.angle_beta   90.00
_cell.angle_gamma   90.00
#
_symmetry.space_group_name_H-M   'P 1'
#
loop_
_entity.id
_entity.type
_entity.pdbx_description
1 polymer ?
#
loop_
_entity_poly.entity_id
_entity_poly.type
_entity_poly.pdbx_seq_one_letter_code
_entity_poly.pdbx_strand_id
1 'polypeptide(L)'
;SRRGPLLIWIASAVAVLLIAFVVYNELTMRGAQVALNPGPASVAPSPSIAPTRGPVARTPAVATADSLAVVLSAPSWLRVTVDGNVSMEGTFPAGTSKTFHGKNALVRIGNAGGVEVYVDGRDVGKLGSSGDVVEHAFTL
;
A
#
# COMPACT_ATOMS: atom_id res chain seq x y z
N SER A 1 46.25 -2.69 30.31
CA SER A 1 44.83 -2.29 30.16
C SER A 1 43.99 -3.48 29.75
N ARG A 2 43.20 -4.03 30.71
CA ARG A 2 42.38 -5.25 30.54
C ARG A 2 41.01 -4.97 29.92
N ARG A 3 40.87 -3.94 29.10
CA ARG A 3 39.58 -3.53 28.49
C ARG A 3 39.31 -4.17 27.12
N GLY A 4 40.30 -4.79 26.50
CA GLY A 4 40.15 -5.42 25.18
C GLY A 4 39.23 -6.64 25.14
N PRO A 5 39.35 -7.63 26.03
CA PRO A 5 38.51 -8.82 25.97
C PRO A 5 37.04 -8.53 26.27
N LEU A 6 36.75 -7.57 27.17
CA LEU A 6 35.38 -7.21 27.53
C LEU A 6 34.61 -6.60 26.36
N LEU A 7 35.25 -5.74 25.58
CA LEU A 7 34.66 -5.13 24.40
C LEU A 7 34.33 -6.16 23.30
N ILE A 8 35.19 -7.17 23.14
CA ILE A 8 34.94 -8.25 22.16
C ILE A 8 33.73 -9.09 22.60
N TRP A 9 33.61 -9.38 23.89
CA TRP A 9 32.45 -10.13 24.41
C TRP A 9 31.13 -9.34 24.27
N ILE A 10 31.15 -8.03 24.49
CA ILE A 10 29.98 -7.15 24.31
C ILE A 10 29.60 -7.08 22.84
N ALA A 11 30.55 -6.90 21.94
CA ALA A 11 30.31 -6.88 20.50
C ALA A 11 29.71 -8.20 19.97
N SER A 12 30.22 -9.34 20.48
CA SER A 12 29.69 -10.66 20.15
C SER A 12 28.26 -10.85 20.65
N ALA A 13 27.95 -10.42 21.86
CA ALA A 13 26.60 -10.51 22.41
C ALA A 13 25.58 -9.67 21.62
N VAL A 14 25.97 -8.47 21.19
CA VAL A 14 25.13 -7.61 20.35
C VAL A 14 24.89 -8.24 18.98
N ALA A 15 25.92 -8.83 18.37
CA ALA A 15 25.76 -9.52 17.09
C ALA A 15 24.81 -10.71 17.17
N VAL A 16 24.89 -11.52 18.24
CA VAL A 16 23.99 -12.65 18.46
C VAL A 16 22.54 -12.17 18.66
N LEU A 17 22.33 -11.08 19.42
CA LEU A 17 21.01 -10.50 19.63
C LEU A 17 20.40 -9.98 18.33
N LEU A 18 21.18 -9.34 17.46
CA LEU A 18 20.73 -8.87 16.16
C LEU A 18 20.33 -10.02 15.24
N ILE A 19 21.12 -11.10 15.20
CA ILE A 19 20.79 -12.29 14.41
C ILE A 19 19.52 -12.95 14.95
N ALA A 20 19.37 -13.08 16.27
CA ALA A 20 18.18 -13.64 16.89
C ALA A 20 16.93 -12.78 16.58
N PHE A 21 17.07 -11.47 16.59
CA PHE A 21 15.99 -10.54 16.25
C PHE A 21 15.56 -10.67 14.79
N VAL A 22 16.52 -10.76 13.86
CA VAL A 22 16.20 -10.96 12.43
C VAL A 22 15.50 -12.29 12.20
N VAL A 23 16.01 -13.38 12.79
CA VAL A 23 15.37 -14.71 12.69
C VAL A 23 13.97 -14.72 13.29
N TYR A 24 13.78 -14.08 14.46
CA TYR A 24 12.46 -13.96 15.08
C TYR A 24 11.46 -13.21 14.19
N ASN A 25 11.90 -12.11 13.56
CA ASN A 25 11.07 -11.33 12.65
C ASN A 25 10.70 -12.09 11.37
N GLU A 26 11.64 -12.85 10.81
CA GLU A 26 11.39 -13.73 9.66
C GLU A 26 10.37 -14.85 9.99
N LEU A 27 10.46 -15.47 11.17
CA LEU A 27 9.52 -16.52 11.56
C LEU A 27 8.11 -15.97 11.81
N THR A 28 7.97 -14.80 12.40
CA THR A 28 6.66 -14.17 12.64
C THR A 28 5.99 -13.72 11.34
N MET A 29 6.77 -13.28 10.35
CA MET A 29 6.21 -12.90 9.02
C MET A 29 5.80 -14.12 8.19
N ARG A 30 6.47 -15.27 8.33
CA ARG A 30 6.11 -16.51 7.61
C ARG A 30 4.88 -17.20 8.20
N GLY A 31 4.60 -17.03 9.48
CA GLY A 31 3.42 -17.62 10.14
C GLY A 31 2.09 -17.07 9.64
N ALA A 32 2.06 -15.89 9.04
CA ALA A 32 0.85 -15.26 8.53
C ALA A 32 0.43 -15.71 7.12
N GLN A 33 1.26 -16.46 6.40
CA GLN A 33 0.97 -16.87 5.01
C GLN A 33 0.51 -18.32 4.83
N VAL A 34 0.45 -19.12 5.89
CA VAL A 34 0.12 -20.57 5.77
C VAL A 34 -1.37 -20.87 6.01
N ALA A 35 -2.20 -19.89 6.29
CA ALA A 35 -3.60 -20.13 6.69
C ALA A 35 -4.65 -19.86 5.60
N LEU A 36 -4.32 -19.89 4.30
CA LEU A 36 -5.33 -19.81 3.24
C LEU A 36 -4.95 -20.66 2.03
N ASN A 37 -4.93 -21.98 2.21
CA ASN A 37 -5.05 -22.89 1.10
C ASN A 37 -6.14 -23.93 1.40
N PRO A 38 -7.41 -23.69 1.06
CA PRO A 38 -8.40 -24.73 1.02
C PRO A 38 -8.13 -25.57 -0.23
N GLY A 39 -7.81 -26.84 -0.02
CA GLY A 39 -7.59 -27.84 -1.04
C GLY A 39 -8.82 -28.05 -1.94
N PRO A 40 -8.66 -28.75 -3.08
CA PRO A 40 -9.66 -28.82 -4.12
C PRO A 40 -10.84 -29.69 -3.69
N ALA A 41 -11.99 -29.08 -3.48
CA ALA A 41 -13.26 -29.78 -3.47
C ALA A 41 -13.74 -29.94 -4.92
N SER A 42 -13.64 -31.15 -5.39
CA SER A 42 -14.29 -31.62 -6.61
C SER A 42 -15.79 -31.48 -6.47
N VAL A 43 -16.41 -30.68 -7.30
CA VAL A 43 -17.88 -30.70 -7.49
C VAL A 43 -18.15 -30.62 -8.99
N ALA A 44 -18.94 -31.58 -9.44
CA ALA A 44 -19.36 -31.84 -10.80
C ALA A 44 -20.14 -30.67 -11.46
N PRO A 45 -20.23 -30.62 -12.78
CA PRO A 45 -20.78 -29.52 -13.53
C PRO A 45 -22.30 -29.51 -13.53
N SER A 46 -22.91 -28.41 -13.18
CA SER A 46 -24.29 -28.10 -13.58
C SER A 46 -24.28 -26.99 -14.61
N PRO A 47 -24.99 -27.14 -15.73
CA PRO A 47 -25.03 -26.10 -16.74
C PRO A 47 -26.08 -25.06 -16.35
N SER A 48 -25.68 -23.83 -16.21
CA SER A 48 -26.61 -22.72 -16.16
C SER A 48 -26.05 -21.48 -16.86
N ILE A 49 -26.59 -21.29 -18.05
CA ILE A 49 -26.96 -20.05 -18.72
C ILE A 49 -26.08 -18.84 -18.40
N ALA A 50 -25.27 -18.44 -19.39
CA ALA A 50 -24.63 -17.16 -19.46
C ALA A 50 -25.66 -16.01 -19.50
N PRO A 51 -25.38 -14.92 -18.80
CA PRO A 51 -25.39 -13.61 -19.46
C PRO A 51 -23.96 -13.10 -19.56
N THR A 52 -23.54 -12.87 -20.77
CA THR A 52 -22.39 -12.05 -21.16
C THR A 52 -22.45 -10.72 -20.39
N ARG A 53 -21.72 -10.67 -19.26
CA ARG A 53 -21.38 -9.37 -18.68
C ARG A 53 -20.02 -9.00 -19.23
N GLY A 54 -20.04 -8.01 -20.10
CA GLY A 54 -18.88 -7.27 -20.54
C GLY A 54 -18.07 -6.75 -19.34
N PRO A 55 -16.87 -6.26 -19.56
CA PRO A 55 -16.01 -5.76 -18.50
C PRO A 55 -16.80 -4.70 -17.74
N VAL A 56 -17.16 -5.01 -16.50
CA VAL A 56 -17.70 -4.01 -15.58
C VAL A 56 -16.58 -3.03 -15.32
N ALA A 57 -16.60 -1.93 -16.08
CA ALA A 57 -15.93 -0.73 -15.64
C ALA A 57 -16.39 -0.51 -14.19
N ARG A 58 -15.48 -0.60 -13.24
CA ARG A 58 -15.74 -0.20 -11.88
C ARG A 58 -16.05 1.29 -11.95
N THR A 59 -17.33 1.61 -11.96
CA THR A 59 -17.78 2.99 -11.79
C THR A 59 -17.18 3.47 -10.48
N PRO A 60 -16.35 4.51 -10.48
CA PRO A 60 -15.91 5.10 -9.24
C PRO A 60 -17.15 5.51 -8.46
N ALA A 61 -17.20 5.10 -7.20
CA ALA A 61 -18.30 5.44 -6.31
C ALA A 61 -18.54 6.94 -6.35
N VAL A 62 -19.83 7.28 -6.35
CA VAL A 62 -20.42 8.62 -6.36
C VAL A 62 -19.44 9.69 -5.87
N ALA A 63 -19.09 10.62 -6.78
CA ALA A 63 -18.29 11.78 -6.45
C ALA A 63 -19.01 12.59 -5.37
N THR A 64 -18.51 12.50 -4.15
CA THR A 64 -18.85 13.45 -3.11
C THR A 64 -17.95 14.66 -3.36
N ALA A 65 -18.51 15.85 -3.46
CA ALA A 65 -17.76 17.10 -3.50
C ALA A 65 -16.78 17.15 -2.32
N ASP A 66 -15.66 17.85 -2.46
CA ASP A 66 -14.60 17.95 -1.48
C ASP A 66 -13.91 16.58 -1.17
N SER A 67 -13.66 15.75 -2.19
CA SER A 67 -13.07 14.43 -2.03
C SER A 67 -11.85 14.17 -2.93
N LEU A 68 -10.82 13.57 -2.34
CA LEU A 68 -9.64 13.05 -3.04
C LEU A 68 -9.64 11.53 -2.94
N ALA A 69 -9.64 10.84 -4.07
CA ALA A 69 -9.43 9.41 -4.10
C ALA A 69 -8.09 9.07 -4.78
N VAL A 70 -7.39 8.09 -4.23
CA VAL A 70 -6.15 7.55 -4.79
C VAL A 70 -6.33 6.06 -5.04
N VAL A 71 -5.91 5.59 -6.21
CA VAL A 71 -5.96 4.19 -6.62
C VAL A 71 -4.57 3.76 -7.06
N LEU A 72 -4.07 2.69 -6.47
CA LEU A 72 -2.74 2.16 -6.76
C LEU A 72 -2.83 1.01 -7.76
N SER A 73 -2.21 1.17 -8.91
CA SER A 73 -2.00 0.12 -9.92
C SER A 73 -0.67 -0.61 -9.74
N ALA A 74 0.27 -0.01 -8.98
CA ALA A 74 1.56 -0.60 -8.59
C ALA A 74 1.90 -0.22 -7.15
N PRO A 75 2.80 -0.95 -6.46
CA PRO A 75 3.24 -0.59 -5.12
C PRO A 75 3.86 0.81 -5.11
N SER A 76 3.45 1.63 -4.15
CA SER A 76 3.94 3.01 -4.03
C SER A 76 3.98 3.46 -2.58
N TRP A 77 4.96 4.29 -2.26
CA TRP A 77 4.95 5.05 -1.02
C TRP A 77 4.07 6.29 -1.20
N LEU A 78 3.20 6.54 -0.23
CA LEU A 78 2.26 7.65 -0.24
C LEU A 78 2.28 8.40 1.09
N ARG A 79 2.20 9.71 1.01
CA ARG A 79 1.79 10.58 2.13
C ARG A 79 0.66 11.47 1.64
N VAL A 80 -0.48 11.40 2.31
CA VAL A 80 -1.63 12.24 2.06
C VAL A 80 -1.89 13.10 3.28
N THR A 81 -1.84 14.40 3.10
CA THR A 81 -2.13 15.40 4.13
C THR A 81 -3.41 16.13 3.73
N VAL A 82 -4.40 16.13 4.59
CA VAL A 82 -5.69 16.80 4.36
C VAL A 82 -5.86 17.90 5.39
N ASP A 83 -6.15 19.12 4.93
CA ASP A 83 -6.31 20.29 5.77
C ASP A 83 -5.18 20.50 6.79
N GLY A 84 -3.93 20.23 6.36
CA GLY A 84 -2.73 20.34 7.19
C GLY A 84 -2.43 19.16 8.10
N ASN A 85 -3.31 18.12 8.14
CA ASN A 85 -3.11 16.94 8.95
C ASN A 85 -2.73 15.73 8.07
N VAL A 86 -1.72 14.96 8.48
CA VAL A 86 -1.35 13.72 7.79
C VAL A 86 -2.45 12.68 8.03
N SER A 87 -3.19 12.36 6.97
CA SER A 87 -4.29 11.41 7.01
C SER A 87 -3.82 9.99 6.69
N MET A 88 -2.76 9.85 5.89
CA MET A 88 -2.17 8.57 5.53
C MET A 88 -0.70 8.72 5.17
N GLU A 89 0.14 7.79 5.63
CA GLU A 89 1.54 7.71 5.26
C GLU A 89 2.02 6.25 5.29
N GLY A 90 2.74 5.83 4.26
CA GLY A 90 3.35 4.50 4.19
C GLY A 90 3.48 3.97 2.78
N THR A 91 3.97 2.75 2.67
CA THR A 91 4.04 2.00 1.41
C THR A 91 2.82 1.08 1.29
N PHE A 92 2.13 1.17 0.18
CA PHE A 92 0.89 0.43 -0.08
C PHE A 92 1.04 -0.44 -1.33
N PRO A 93 0.43 -1.63 -1.33
CA PRO A 93 0.46 -2.53 -2.48
C PRO A 93 -0.46 -2.06 -3.60
N ALA A 94 -0.25 -2.61 -4.80
CA ALA A 94 -1.19 -2.49 -5.91
C ALA A 94 -2.59 -2.97 -5.51
N GLY A 95 -3.63 -2.34 -6.06
CA GLY A 95 -5.02 -2.62 -5.73
C GLY A 95 -5.55 -1.86 -4.51
N THR A 96 -4.69 -1.09 -3.82
CA THR A 96 -5.14 -0.21 -2.73
C THR A 96 -5.94 0.96 -3.32
N SER A 97 -7.11 1.24 -2.73
CA SER A 97 -7.93 2.42 -3.02
C SER A 97 -8.31 3.09 -1.72
N LYS A 98 -8.14 4.41 -1.64
CA LYS A 98 -8.47 5.23 -0.47
C LYS A 98 -9.10 6.54 -0.91
N THR A 99 -10.11 6.99 -0.14
CA THR A 99 -10.76 8.27 -0.34
C THR A 99 -10.62 9.12 0.91
N PHE A 100 -10.33 10.39 0.72
CA PHE A 100 -10.14 11.40 1.77
C PHE A 100 -11.12 12.54 1.50
N HIS A 101 -11.58 13.20 2.56
CA HIS A 101 -12.49 14.32 2.50
C HIS A 101 -11.88 15.53 3.20
N GLY A 102 -11.98 16.70 2.59
CA GLY A 102 -11.43 17.95 3.12
C GLY A 102 -11.43 19.03 2.06
N LYS A 103 -10.94 20.21 2.39
CA LYS A 103 -10.88 21.36 1.48
C LYS A 103 -9.59 21.41 0.68
N ASN A 104 -8.50 20.96 1.29
CA ASN A 104 -7.17 20.97 0.69
C ASN A 104 -6.48 19.66 0.95
N ALA A 105 -5.88 19.09 -0.07
CA ALA A 105 -5.10 17.88 0.03
C ALA A 105 -3.70 18.05 -0.58
N LEU A 106 -2.67 17.68 0.16
CA LEU A 106 -1.30 17.58 -0.32
C LEU A 106 -0.95 16.10 -0.42
N VAL A 107 -0.61 15.67 -1.63
CA VAL A 107 -0.28 14.27 -1.91
C VAL A 107 1.17 14.18 -2.36
N ARG A 108 1.95 13.38 -1.64
CA ARG A 108 3.32 13.02 -2.02
C ARG A 108 3.39 11.54 -2.34
N ILE A 109 3.92 11.21 -3.51
CA ILE A 109 3.91 9.88 -4.09
C ILE A 109 5.33 9.49 -4.47
N GLY A 110 5.81 8.32 -4.04
CA GLY A 110 7.15 7.80 -4.35
C GLY A 110 7.23 6.97 -5.63
N ASN A 111 6.10 6.64 -6.26
CA ASN A 111 6.03 5.98 -7.57
C ASN A 111 4.77 6.48 -8.29
N ALA A 112 4.88 7.68 -8.85
CA ALA A 112 3.73 8.40 -9.40
C ALA A 112 3.06 7.71 -10.60
N GLY A 113 3.81 6.94 -11.37
CA GLY A 113 3.26 6.15 -12.48
C GLY A 113 2.39 4.96 -12.05
N GLY A 114 2.48 4.57 -10.78
CA GLY A 114 1.67 3.50 -10.19
C GLY A 114 0.45 3.97 -9.43
N VAL A 115 0.16 5.28 -9.41
CA VAL A 115 -0.94 5.87 -8.65
C VAL A 115 -1.80 6.73 -9.56
N GLU A 116 -3.10 6.48 -9.53
CA GLU A 116 -4.13 7.30 -10.19
C GLU A 116 -4.85 8.12 -9.13
N VAL A 117 -5.07 9.39 -9.44
CA VAL A 117 -5.66 10.38 -8.54
C VAL A 117 -6.98 10.87 -9.11
N TYR A 118 -7.98 10.94 -8.26
CA TYR A 118 -9.31 11.46 -8.59
C TYR A 118 -9.65 12.57 -7.61
N VAL A 119 -10.10 13.70 -8.12
CA VAL A 119 -10.56 14.86 -7.33
C VAL A 119 -12.02 15.10 -7.64
N ASP A 120 -12.87 15.10 -6.62
CA ASP A 120 -14.33 15.24 -6.76
C ASP A 120 -14.93 14.25 -7.78
N GLY A 121 -14.38 13.03 -7.82
CA GLY A 121 -14.74 11.99 -8.77
C GLY A 121 -14.29 12.22 -10.20
N ARG A 122 -13.52 13.28 -10.47
CA ARG A 122 -12.89 13.53 -11.77
C ARG A 122 -11.53 12.89 -11.80
N ASP A 123 -11.25 12.18 -12.88
CA ASP A 123 -9.94 11.59 -13.11
C ASP A 123 -8.91 12.68 -13.43
N VAL A 124 -7.95 12.86 -12.51
CA VAL A 124 -6.77 13.71 -12.72
C VAL A 124 -5.67 12.89 -13.42
N GLY A 125 -5.74 11.57 -13.33
CA GLY A 125 -4.78 10.64 -13.90
C GLY A 125 -3.55 10.42 -13.02
N LYS A 126 -2.46 10.05 -13.69
CA LYS A 126 -1.17 9.81 -13.05
C LYS A 126 -0.38 11.11 -12.99
N LEU A 127 0.19 11.40 -11.82
CA LEU A 127 0.93 12.65 -11.60
C LEU A 127 2.38 12.60 -12.11
N GLY A 128 2.87 11.45 -12.56
CA GLY A 128 4.23 11.27 -13.09
C GLY A 128 4.45 9.88 -13.65
N SER A 129 5.71 9.60 -13.98
CA SER A 129 6.16 8.31 -14.51
C SER A 129 6.42 7.29 -13.41
N SER A 130 6.61 6.04 -13.81
CA SER A 130 6.98 4.96 -12.88
C SER A 130 8.33 5.28 -12.22
N GLY A 131 8.35 5.25 -10.87
CA GLY A 131 9.52 5.57 -10.07
C GLY A 131 9.71 7.06 -9.74
N ASP A 132 8.91 7.95 -10.33
CA ASP A 132 8.99 9.39 -10.01
C ASP A 132 8.44 9.68 -8.63
N VAL A 133 9.13 10.57 -7.92
CA VAL A 133 8.66 11.17 -6.67
C VAL A 133 8.02 12.52 -6.98
N VAL A 134 6.72 12.61 -6.74
CA VAL A 134 5.93 13.82 -7.04
C VAL A 134 5.18 14.27 -5.80
N GLU A 135 5.11 15.58 -5.63
CA GLU A 135 4.26 16.22 -4.62
C GLU A 135 3.30 17.19 -5.31
N HIS A 136 2.01 17.05 -5.03
CA HIS A 136 0.98 17.88 -5.64
C HIS A 136 -0.07 18.29 -4.61
N ALA A 137 -0.45 19.56 -4.64
CA ALA A 137 -1.53 20.10 -3.81
C ALA A 137 -2.80 20.24 -4.63
N PHE A 138 -3.91 19.78 -4.05
CA PHE A 138 -5.25 19.85 -4.62
C PHE A 138 -6.15 20.71 -3.73
N THR A 139 -6.99 21.50 -4.35
CA THR A 139 -8.17 22.09 -3.72
C THR A 139 -9.35 21.22 -4.09
N LEU A 140 -10.09 20.75 -3.12
CA LEU A 140 -11.20 19.83 -3.24
C LEU A 140 -12.52 20.59 -3.25
#